data_677743d2775b8f6527f64666ac754802
#
_entry.id   677743d2775b8f6527f64666ac754802
#
_cell.length_a   1.000
_cell.length_b   1.000
_cell.length_c   1.000
_cell.angle_alpha   90.00
_cell.angle_beta   90.00
_cell.angle_gamma   90.00
#
_symmetry.space_group_name_H-M   'P 1'
#
loop_
_entity.id
_entity.type
_entity.pdbx_description
1 polymer ?
#
loop_
_entity_poly.entity_id
_entity_poly.type
_entity_poly.pdbx_seq_one_letter_code
_entity_poly.pdbx_strand_id
1 'polypeptide(L)'
;MTKLSPYISRGLISTKTVFNNLINRNINPKNVIKFIQELAWRDYWQIVWKFKNIDQGIKKKQNDVNNFEIPENILNHKTGIEIIDQSIKKLYNDGYIHNHVRMYIASIVCNIAKSHWKLPSKWFYYYLLDGDLASNNLSWQWVCGANSSKKYYANQENINKFCFTKQKNTFLDKSYQELISSNIPKQLAKTKNIELKFSFEHKNDLSINKNLPTLIYNYYNIDPLWRNNINSNKILIIEPSIYEKNPVSDRNIDFLIKLSSNIQNIQIFLGEFDELYSKIKDNYVYFKEHPLNYNYKGLCDSRDWLFSNNNFYPSFFKFWNASKKELGL
;
A
#
# COMPACT_ATOMS: atom_id res chain seq x y z
N MET A 1 5.11 -17.67 -2.65
CA MET A 1 4.85 -16.21 -2.61
C MET A 1 5.78 -15.50 -3.56
N THR A 2 5.26 -14.64 -4.45
CA THR A 2 6.04 -14.02 -5.54
C THR A 2 6.97 -12.89 -5.10
N LYS A 3 6.70 -12.23 -3.97
CA LYS A 3 7.40 -11.03 -3.47
C LYS A 3 7.45 -9.87 -4.48
N LEU A 4 6.49 -9.79 -5.41
CA LEU A 4 6.42 -8.72 -6.41
C LEU A 4 5.80 -7.42 -5.89
N SER A 5 5.08 -7.48 -4.75
CA SER A 5 4.32 -6.35 -4.23
C SER A 5 5.13 -5.07 -3.99
N PRO A 6 6.40 -5.08 -3.52
CA PRO A 6 7.19 -3.85 -3.39
C PRO A 6 7.44 -3.16 -4.75
N TYR A 7 7.73 -3.94 -5.77
CA TYR A 7 8.02 -3.42 -7.11
C TYR A 7 6.77 -2.88 -7.81
N ILE A 8 5.61 -3.55 -7.60
CA ILE A 8 4.32 -3.06 -8.11
C ILE A 8 3.92 -1.77 -7.38
N SER A 9 4.12 -1.70 -6.05
CA SER A 9 3.80 -0.51 -5.26
C SER A 9 4.61 0.72 -5.67
N ARG A 10 5.87 0.52 -6.07
CA ARG A 10 6.74 1.59 -6.58
C ARG A 10 6.53 1.88 -8.07
N GLY A 11 5.65 1.15 -8.74
CA GLY A 11 5.39 1.31 -10.17
C GLY A 11 6.59 0.94 -11.05
N LEU A 12 7.55 0.13 -10.53
CA LEU A 12 8.63 -0.42 -11.34
C LEU A 12 8.10 -1.42 -12.37
N ILE A 13 7.11 -2.20 -11.97
CA ILE A 13 6.33 -3.10 -12.82
C ILE A 13 4.84 -2.87 -12.59
N SER A 14 4.02 -3.03 -13.62
CA SER A 14 2.57 -2.92 -13.50
C SER A 14 1.90 -4.26 -13.23
N THR A 15 0.65 -4.22 -12.78
CA THR A 15 -0.22 -5.41 -12.69
C THR A 15 -0.41 -6.07 -14.04
N LYS A 16 -0.51 -5.27 -15.10
CA LYS A 16 -0.59 -5.72 -16.50
C LYS A 16 0.68 -6.42 -16.97
N THR A 17 1.85 -5.86 -16.64
CA THR A 17 3.15 -6.50 -16.93
C THR A 17 3.24 -7.89 -16.30
N VAL A 18 2.80 -8.03 -15.04
CA VAL A 18 2.76 -9.34 -14.35
C VAL A 18 1.80 -10.30 -15.04
N PHE A 19 0.61 -9.84 -15.42
CA PHE A 19 -0.36 -10.66 -16.16
C PHE A 19 0.19 -11.09 -17.52
N ASN A 20 0.72 -10.18 -18.31
CA ASN A 20 1.31 -10.48 -19.62
C ASN A 20 2.44 -11.51 -19.51
N ASN A 21 3.23 -11.46 -18.44
CA ASN A 21 4.28 -12.45 -18.19
C ASN A 21 3.71 -13.85 -17.93
N LEU A 22 2.53 -13.98 -17.30
CA LEU A 22 1.84 -15.28 -17.18
C LEU A 22 1.44 -15.82 -18.56
N ILE A 23 0.88 -14.98 -19.40
CA ILE A 23 0.46 -15.35 -20.77
C ILE A 23 1.68 -15.78 -21.59
N ASN A 24 2.76 -15.01 -21.57
CA ASN A 24 4.00 -15.31 -22.30
C ASN A 24 4.67 -16.62 -21.85
N ARG A 25 4.37 -17.08 -20.63
CA ARG A 25 4.79 -18.40 -20.11
C ARG A 25 3.81 -19.53 -20.38
N ASN A 26 2.79 -19.29 -21.20
CA ASN A 26 1.72 -20.22 -21.52
C ASN A 26 0.94 -20.71 -20.27
N ILE A 27 0.86 -19.89 -19.22
CA ILE A 27 0.07 -20.23 -18.04
C ILE A 27 -1.40 -19.86 -18.32
N ASN A 28 -2.27 -20.87 -18.30
CA ASN A 28 -3.71 -20.64 -18.50
C ASN A 28 -4.26 -19.77 -17.36
N PRO A 29 -4.83 -18.57 -17.64
CA PRO A 29 -5.38 -17.67 -16.64
C PRO A 29 -6.40 -18.29 -15.70
N LYS A 30 -7.20 -19.26 -16.19
CA LYS A 30 -8.21 -19.97 -15.40
C LYS A 30 -7.59 -20.76 -14.24
N ASN A 31 -6.36 -21.26 -14.40
CA ASN A 31 -5.66 -22.04 -13.37
C ASN A 31 -5.09 -21.13 -12.25
N VAL A 32 -4.93 -19.85 -12.50
CA VAL A 32 -4.32 -18.88 -11.57
C VAL A 32 -5.25 -17.70 -11.27
N ILE A 33 -6.56 -17.90 -11.43
CA ILE A 33 -7.59 -16.86 -11.29
C ILE A 33 -7.49 -16.10 -9.95
N LYS A 34 -7.17 -16.80 -8.86
CA LYS A 34 -7.00 -16.16 -7.54
C LYS A 34 -5.84 -15.18 -7.54
N PHE A 35 -4.73 -15.52 -8.17
CA PHE A 35 -3.58 -14.62 -8.29
C PHE A 35 -3.92 -13.40 -9.16
N ILE A 36 -4.63 -13.60 -10.26
CA ILE A 36 -5.09 -12.48 -11.12
C ILE A 36 -6.06 -11.57 -10.35
N GLN A 37 -6.95 -12.14 -9.52
CA GLN A 37 -7.82 -11.36 -8.65
C GLN A 37 -7.01 -10.49 -7.65
N GLU A 38 -5.88 -10.97 -7.12
CA GLU A 38 -5.01 -10.18 -6.24
C GLU A 38 -4.38 -8.98 -6.97
N LEU A 39 -4.01 -9.15 -8.25
CA LEU A 39 -3.57 -8.04 -9.10
C LEU A 39 -4.71 -7.04 -9.33
N ALA A 40 -5.89 -7.54 -9.66
CA ALA A 40 -7.09 -6.74 -9.88
C ALA A 40 -7.54 -5.97 -8.62
N TRP A 41 -7.39 -6.56 -7.42
CA TRP A 41 -7.65 -5.89 -6.16
C TRP A 41 -6.79 -4.65 -5.97
N ARG A 42 -5.51 -4.71 -6.33
CA ARG A 42 -4.60 -3.58 -6.23
C ARG A 42 -5.04 -2.42 -7.12
N ASP A 43 -5.38 -2.71 -8.37
CA ASP A 43 -5.89 -1.68 -9.29
C ASP A 43 -7.23 -1.12 -8.82
N TYR A 44 -8.14 -1.98 -8.36
CA TYR A 44 -9.41 -1.54 -7.80
C TYR A 44 -9.24 -0.57 -6.62
N TRP A 45 -8.31 -0.83 -5.70
CA TRP A 45 -8.05 0.08 -4.59
C TRP A 45 -7.51 1.43 -5.06
N GLN A 46 -6.67 1.44 -6.07
CA GLN A 46 -6.19 2.69 -6.70
C GLN A 46 -7.33 3.45 -7.39
N ILE A 47 -8.24 2.74 -8.07
CA ILE A 47 -9.44 3.36 -8.66
C ILE A 47 -10.32 3.95 -7.56
N VAL A 48 -10.55 3.22 -6.45
CA VAL A 48 -11.31 3.76 -5.31
C VAL A 48 -10.66 5.05 -4.79
N TRP A 49 -9.34 5.13 -4.70
CA TRP A 49 -8.64 6.32 -4.26
C TRP A 49 -8.82 7.52 -5.19
N LYS A 50 -8.92 7.31 -6.51
CA LYS A 50 -9.23 8.40 -7.46
C LYS A 50 -10.58 9.08 -7.17
N PHE A 51 -11.55 8.37 -6.62
CA PHE A 51 -12.92 8.84 -6.45
C PHE A 51 -13.34 9.07 -5.00
N LYS A 52 -12.59 8.59 -4.02
CA LYS A 52 -12.94 8.63 -2.60
C LYS A 52 -11.77 9.03 -1.72
N ASN A 53 -12.08 9.75 -0.64
CA ASN A 53 -11.08 10.01 0.38
C ASN A 53 -10.82 8.75 1.22
N ILE A 54 -9.66 8.13 1.01
CA ILE A 54 -9.26 6.89 1.69
C ILE A 54 -8.79 7.11 3.14
N ASP A 55 -8.66 8.35 3.60
CA ASP A 55 -8.29 8.69 4.98
C ASP A 55 -9.51 8.67 5.93
N GLN A 56 -10.68 8.36 5.40
CA GLN A 56 -11.96 8.27 6.13
C GLN A 56 -12.62 6.92 5.83
N GLY A 57 -13.52 6.48 6.70
CA GLY A 57 -14.32 5.28 6.47
C GLY A 57 -15.16 5.43 5.19
N ILE A 58 -14.87 4.63 4.17
CA ILE A 58 -15.45 4.80 2.83
C ILE A 58 -16.96 4.53 2.80
N LYS A 59 -17.42 3.51 3.51
CA LYS A 59 -18.84 3.14 3.55
C LYS A 59 -19.51 3.61 4.82
N LYS A 60 -18.81 3.56 5.94
CA LYS A 60 -19.31 3.98 7.26
C LYS A 60 -18.15 4.27 8.21
N LYS A 61 -18.43 4.97 9.29
CA LYS A 61 -17.47 5.13 10.39
C LYS A 61 -17.23 3.77 11.06
N GLN A 62 -16.02 3.56 11.55
CA GLN A 62 -15.74 2.41 12.41
C GLN A 62 -16.52 2.55 13.72
N ASN A 63 -17.30 1.54 14.07
CA ASN A 63 -18.01 1.45 15.34
C ASN A 63 -17.20 0.63 16.35
N ASP A 64 -17.57 0.76 17.61
CA ASP A 64 -16.96 0.02 18.73
C ASP A 64 -15.46 0.36 18.87
N VAL A 65 -15.15 1.67 18.88
CA VAL A 65 -13.82 2.22 19.07
C VAL A 65 -13.69 2.73 20.48
N ASN A 66 -12.71 2.22 21.22
CA ASN A 66 -12.42 2.62 22.60
C ASN A 66 -11.22 3.59 22.69
N ASN A 67 -10.31 3.54 21.70
CA ASN A 67 -9.12 4.38 21.68
C ASN A 67 -8.64 4.64 20.23
N PHE A 68 -7.74 5.61 20.07
CA PHE A 68 -7.13 5.99 18.79
C PHE A 68 -5.64 5.67 18.72
N GLU A 69 -5.15 4.85 19.66
CA GLU A 69 -3.77 4.45 19.82
C GLU A 69 -3.55 2.99 19.40
N ILE A 70 -2.32 2.50 19.51
CA ILE A 70 -1.96 1.10 19.22
C ILE A 70 -1.64 0.38 20.53
N PRO A 71 -2.11 -0.85 20.75
CA PRO A 71 -1.71 -1.63 21.91
C PRO A 71 -0.18 -1.76 22.02
N GLU A 72 0.39 -1.44 23.19
CA GLU A 72 1.85 -1.46 23.37
C GLU A 72 2.46 -2.83 23.07
N ASN A 73 1.78 -3.91 23.42
CA ASN A 73 2.27 -5.25 23.17
C ASN A 73 2.26 -5.61 21.65
N ILE A 74 1.42 -4.96 20.86
CA ILE A 74 1.53 -5.05 19.40
C ILE A 74 2.82 -4.38 18.93
N LEU A 75 3.06 -3.13 19.34
CA LEU A 75 4.27 -2.38 18.95
C LEU A 75 5.54 -3.10 19.42
N ASN A 76 5.52 -3.68 20.61
CA ASN A 76 6.67 -4.35 21.23
C ASN A 76 6.77 -5.84 20.87
N HIS A 77 5.92 -6.35 19.94
CA HIS A 77 5.85 -7.76 19.56
C HIS A 77 5.84 -8.71 20.79
N LYS A 78 4.95 -8.42 21.75
CA LYS A 78 4.75 -9.13 23.04
C LYS A 78 3.28 -9.49 23.28
N THR A 79 2.57 -9.86 22.21
CA THR A 79 1.15 -10.22 22.28
C THR A 79 0.93 -11.58 22.97
N GLY A 80 1.96 -12.43 22.98
CA GLY A 80 1.87 -13.82 23.40
C GLY A 80 1.35 -14.75 22.29
N ILE A 81 1.15 -14.24 21.06
CA ILE A 81 0.82 -15.03 19.88
C ILE A 81 2.07 -15.08 19.00
N GLU A 82 2.75 -16.22 18.99
CA GLU A 82 4.10 -16.37 18.41
C GLU A 82 4.22 -15.85 16.98
N ILE A 83 3.33 -16.26 16.09
CA ILE A 83 3.38 -15.86 14.69
C ILE A 83 3.13 -14.36 14.50
N ILE A 84 2.31 -13.75 15.35
CA ILE A 84 2.07 -12.31 15.33
C ILE A 84 3.34 -11.57 15.77
N ASP A 85 3.93 -11.99 16.89
CA ASP A 85 5.12 -11.37 17.45
C ASP A 85 6.33 -11.50 16.51
N GLN A 86 6.54 -12.68 15.92
CA GLN A 86 7.56 -12.92 14.90
C GLN A 86 7.35 -12.06 13.65
N SER A 87 6.08 -11.89 13.23
CA SER A 87 5.76 -11.11 12.04
C SER A 87 5.97 -9.61 12.25
N ILE A 88 5.70 -9.10 13.45
CA ILE A 88 5.97 -7.69 13.77
C ILE A 88 7.49 -7.45 13.85
N LYS A 89 8.28 -8.36 14.43
CA LYS A 89 9.74 -8.31 14.36
C LYS A 89 10.22 -8.25 12.90
N LYS A 90 9.63 -9.09 12.05
CA LYS A 90 9.95 -9.12 10.62
C LYS A 90 9.54 -7.84 9.90
N LEU A 91 8.42 -7.21 10.27
CA LEU A 91 8.05 -5.90 9.76
C LEU A 91 9.16 -4.88 10.04
N TYR A 92 9.65 -4.82 11.27
CA TYR A 92 10.71 -3.89 11.65
C TYR A 92 12.06 -4.20 10.99
N ASN A 93 12.41 -5.47 10.82
CA ASN A 93 13.69 -5.89 10.26
C ASN A 93 13.71 -5.87 8.73
N ASP A 94 12.65 -6.39 8.09
CA ASP A 94 12.62 -6.66 6.65
C ASP A 94 11.66 -5.73 5.87
N GLY A 95 10.80 -4.99 6.56
CA GLY A 95 9.75 -4.19 5.93
C GLY A 95 8.68 -5.04 5.22
N TYR A 96 8.50 -6.30 5.61
CA TYR A 96 7.57 -7.19 4.92
C TYR A 96 6.86 -8.17 5.85
N ILE A 97 5.53 -8.29 5.68
CA ILE A 97 4.69 -9.29 6.35
C ILE A 97 3.80 -9.98 5.31
N HIS A 98 3.56 -11.27 5.50
CA HIS A 98 2.60 -12.01 4.68
C HIS A 98 1.18 -11.45 4.80
N ASN A 99 0.43 -11.39 3.69
CA ASN A 99 -0.89 -10.74 3.65
C ASN A 99 -1.89 -11.26 4.70
N HIS A 100 -1.99 -12.58 4.91
CA HIS A 100 -2.88 -13.13 5.94
C HIS A 100 -2.55 -12.59 7.34
N VAL A 101 -1.26 -12.49 7.69
CA VAL A 101 -0.85 -12.00 9.01
C VAL A 101 -1.16 -10.52 9.18
N ARG A 102 -1.08 -9.72 8.10
CA ARG A 102 -1.53 -8.30 8.13
C ARG A 102 -3.00 -8.20 8.54
N MET A 103 -3.86 -9.07 7.98
CA MET A 103 -5.28 -9.12 8.33
C MET A 103 -5.49 -9.55 9.79
N TYR A 104 -4.70 -10.50 10.28
CA TYR A 104 -4.77 -10.95 11.68
C TYR A 104 -4.38 -9.83 12.64
N ILE A 105 -3.27 -9.13 12.39
CA ILE A 105 -2.84 -7.98 13.20
C ILE A 105 -3.92 -6.89 13.17
N ALA A 106 -4.47 -6.57 12.00
CA ALA A 106 -5.54 -5.58 11.89
C ALA A 106 -6.81 -6.00 12.66
N SER A 107 -7.17 -7.29 12.64
CA SER A 107 -8.27 -7.84 13.42
C SER A 107 -8.01 -7.71 14.93
N ILE A 108 -6.82 -8.07 15.40
CA ILE A 108 -6.44 -7.96 16.81
C ILE A 108 -6.52 -6.50 17.26
N VAL A 109 -5.93 -5.59 16.50
CA VAL A 109 -5.87 -4.17 16.87
C VAL A 109 -7.26 -3.51 16.80
N CYS A 110 -8.00 -3.70 15.71
CA CYS A 110 -9.25 -2.97 15.51
C CYS A 110 -10.47 -3.62 16.17
N ASN A 111 -10.53 -4.96 16.19
CA ASN A 111 -11.74 -5.66 16.57
C ASN A 111 -11.65 -6.29 17.98
N ILE A 112 -10.46 -6.67 18.43
CA ILE A 112 -10.23 -7.22 19.78
C ILE A 112 -9.80 -6.12 20.76
N ALA A 113 -8.80 -5.29 20.39
CA ALA A 113 -8.35 -4.16 21.22
C ALA A 113 -9.21 -2.90 21.05
N LYS A 114 -10.16 -2.92 20.10
CA LYS A 114 -11.09 -1.80 19.82
C LYS A 114 -10.39 -0.47 19.53
N SER A 115 -9.22 -0.51 18.91
CA SER A 115 -8.49 0.67 18.44
C SER A 115 -9.02 1.16 17.09
N HIS A 116 -9.01 2.47 16.88
CA HIS A 116 -9.34 3.03 15.57
C HIS A 116 -8.28 2.64 14.52
N TRP A 117 -8.72 2.29 13.32
CA TRP A 117 -7.87 1.75 12.25
C TRP A 117 -6.76 2.71 11.74
N LYS A 118 -6.94 4.02 11.87
CA LYS A 118 -6.13 5.03 11.15
C LYS A 118 -4.66 5.06 11.58
N LEU A 119 -4.36 5.13 12.87
CA LEU A 119 -2.97 5.17 13.36
C LEU A 119 -2.25 3.84 13.10
N PRO A 120 -2.84 2.66 13.38
CA PRO A 120 -2.21 1.39 13.05
C PRO A 120 -1.98 1.18 11.55
N SER A 121 -2.86 1.69 10.68
CA SER A 121 -2.63 1.63 9.22
C SER A 121 -1.45 2.51 8.79
N LYS A 122 -1.29 3.71 9.38
CA LYS A 122 -0.12 4.55 9.16
C LYS A 122 1.16 3.87 9.63
N TRP A 123 1.13 3.20 10.78
CA TRP A 123 2.25 2.43 11.28
C TRP A 123 2.67 1.32 10.30
N PHE A 124 1.72 0.57 9.72
CA PHE A 124 2.03 -0.41 8.68
C PHE A 124 2.62 0.24 7.43
N TYR A 125 1.99 1.30 6.92
CA TYR A 125 2.48 2.01 5.75
C TYR A 125 3.91 2.50 5.92
N TYR A 126 4.24 2.99 7.12
CA TYR A 126 5.57 3.49 7.47
C TYR A 126 6.67 2.44 7.31
N TYR A 127 6.42 1.21 7.74
CA TYR A 127 7.45 0.16 7.71
C TYR A 127 7.41 -0.73 6.47
N LEU A 128 6.26 -0.88 5.80
CA LEU A 128 6.11 -1.80 4.68
C LEU A 128 6.79 -1.30 3.41
N LEU A 129 7.78 -2.04 2.87
CA LEU A 129 8.39 -1.78 1.56
C LEU A 129 7.37 -1.78 0.42
N ASP A 130 6.35 -2.62 0.52
CA ASP A 130 5.24 -2.68 -0.41
C ASP A 130 4.05 -1.79 0.00
N GLY A 131 4.28 -0.86 0.92
CA GLY A 131 3.28 0.08 1.39
C GLY A 131 2.67 0.87 0.23
N ASP A 132 1.36 0.69 0.02
CA ASP A 132 0.53 1.41 -0.92
C ASP A 132 -0.66 1.98 -0.13
N LEU A 133 -0.83 3.30 -0.15
CA LEU A 133 -1.82 3.96 0.71
C LEU A 133 -3.23 3.44 0.49
N ALA A 134 -3.63 3.25 -0.78
CA ALA A 134 -4.96 2.76 -1.08
C ALA A 134 -5.15 1.33 -0.56
N SER A 135 -4.27 0.40 -0.97
CA SER A 135 -4.38 -1.00 -0.56
C SER A 135 -4.29 -1.16 0.96
N ASN A 136 -3.40 -0.41 1.61
CA ASN A 136 -3.22 -0.48 3.06
C ASN A 136 -4.44 0.06 3.80
N ASN A 137 -4.81 1.33 3.58
CA ASN A 137 -5.91 1.96 4.31
C ASN A 137 -7.25 1.25 4.08
N LEU A 138 -7.53 0.85 2.83
CA LEU A 138 -8.79 0.20 2.49
C LEU A 138 -8.88 -1.24 3.02
N SER A 139 -7.74 -1.94 3.16
CA SER A 139 -7.69 -3.25 3.82
C SER A 139 -7.93 -3.15 5.33
N TRP A 140 -7.32 -2.17 6.01
CA TRP A 140 -7.62 -1.90 7.42
C TRP A 140 -9.09 -1.56 7.65
N GLN A 141 -9.65 -0.70 6.80
CA GLN A 141 -11.08 -0.35 6.83
C GLN A 141 -11.97 -1.57 6.55
N TRP A 142 -11.55 -2.47 5.66
CA TRP A 142 -12.28 -3.71 5.40
C TRP A 142 -12.31 -4.61 6.63
N VAL A 143 -11.19 -4.81 7.29
CA VAL A 143 -11.08 -5.63 8.51
C VAL A 143 -11.93 -5.07 9.64
N CYS A 144 -11.89 -3.77 9.89
CA CYS A 144 -12.65 -3.13 10.98
C CYS A 144 -14.12 -2.87 10.66
N GLY A 145 -14.57 -3.20 9.45
CA GLY A 145 -15.96 -3.03 9.03
C GLY A 145 -16.31 -1.63 8.50
N ALA A 146 -15.36 -0.70 8.38
CA ALA A 146 -15.61 0.64 7.81
C ALA A 146 -15.76 0.62 6.28
N ASN A 147 -15.22 -0.41 5.61
CA ASN A 147 -15.35 -0.65 4.17
C ASN A 147 -15.97 -2.02 3.84
N SER A 148 -16.60 -2.67 4.79
CA SER A 148 -17.29 -3.96 4.61
C SER A 148 -18.59 -4.01 5.37
N SER A 149 -19.45 -5.00 5.10
CA SER A 149 -20.69 -5.22 5.84
C SER A 149 -20.45 -5.77 7.24
N LYS A 150 -19.40 -6.56 7.42
CA LYS A 150 -19.04 -7.24 8.67
C LYS A 150 -17.58 -6.98 9.04
N LYS A 151 -17.29 -6.97 10.34
CA LYS A 151 -15.91 -7.02 10.86
C LYS A 151 -15.30 -8.39 10.55
N TYR A 152 -14.01 -8.40 10.25
CA TYR A 152 -13.25 -9.63 10.09
C TYR A 152 -12.58 -10.01 11.41
N TYR A 153 -12.87 -11.19 11.92
CA TYR A 153 -12.22 -11.75 13.11
C TYR A 153 -11.33 -12.93 12.71
N ALA A 154 -10.19 -13.06 13.38
CA ALA A 154 -9.34 -14.24 13.32
C ALA A 154 -9.20 -14.83 14.72
N ASN A 155 -9.51 -16.12 14.87
CA ASN A 155 -9.27 -16.86 16.11
C ASN A 155 -7.98 -17.67 16.00
N GLN A 156 -7.55 -18.28 17.12
CA GLN A 156 -6.29 -19.05 17.17
C GLN A 156 -6.30 -20.24 16.21
N GLU A 157 -7.45 -20.92 16.08
CA GLU A 157 -7.60 -22.06 15.16
C GLU A 157 -7.34 -21.64 13.70
N ASN A 158 -7.92 -20.51 13.28
CA ASN A 158 -7.71 -19.95 11.92
C ASN A 158 -6.24 -19.59 11.70
N ILE A 159 -5.60 -18.93 12.68
CA ILE A 159 -4.18 -18.59 12.63
C ILE A 159 -3.33 -19.87 12.51
N ASN A 160 -3.58 -20.86 13.34
CA ASN A 160 -2.86 -22.12 13.31
C ASN A 160 -2.97 -22.82 11.94
N LYS A 161 -4.19 -22.87 11.38
CA LYS A 161 -4.45 -23.49 10.08
C LYS A 161 -3.65 -22.85 8.94
N PHE A 162 -3.63 -21.53 8.85
CA PHE A 162 -3.03 -20.82 7.71
C PHE A 162 -1.58 -20.42 7.92
N CYS A 163 -1.10 -20.40 9.15
CA CYS A 163 0.31 -20.15 9.49
C CYS A 163 1.07 -21.43 9.86
N PHE A 164 0.40 -22.60 9.83
CA PHE A 164 1.01 -23.90 10.14
C PHE A 164 1.59 -23.95 11.56
N THR A 165 0.90 -23.32 12.54
CA THR A 165 1.25 -23.33 13.96
C THR A 165 0.31 -24.25 14.74
N LYS A 166 0.62 -24.51 16.02
CA LYS A 166 -0.19 -25.35 16.92
C LYS A 166 -0.39 -24.71 18.29
N GLN A 167 -0.22 -23.39 18.37
CA GLN A 167 -0.33 -22.66 19.63
C GLN A 167 -1.76 -22.74 20.19
N LYS A 168 -1.87 -22.85 21.52
CA LYS A 168 -3.13 -22.91 22.26
C LYS A 168 -3.09 -21.96 23.46
N ASN A 169 -4.24 -21.80 24.12
CA ASN A 169 -4.38 -21.03 25.36
C ASN A 169 -4.01 -19.53 25.20
N THR A 170 -4.15 -18.97 24.00
CA THR A 170 -4.02 -17.54 23.79
C THR A 170 -5.37 -16.84 24.02
N PHE A 171 -5.36 -15.51 24.09
CA PHE A 171 -6.61 -14.74 24.18
C PHE A 171 -7.50 -14.85 22.93
N LEU A 172 -6.97 -15.39 21.82
CA LEU A 172 -7.71 -15.71 20.58
C LEU A 172 -8.20 -17.16 20.51
N ASP A 173 -7.88 -18.01 21.51
CA ASP A 173 -8.31 -19.41 21.54
C ASP A 173 -9.77 -19.51 22.02
N LYS A 174 -10.66 -18.97 21.19
CA LYS A 174 -12.09 -18.80 21.43
C LYS A 174 -12.85 -18.96 20.12
N SER A 175 -14.13 -19.26 20.20
CA SER A 175 -15.04 -19.19 19.05
C SER A 175 -15.19 -17.75 18.55
N TYR A 176 -15.68 -17.58 17.33
CA TYR A 176 -15.93 -16.23 16.79
C TYR A 176 -16.99 -15.45 17.59
N GLN A 177 -18.02 -16.14 18.12
CA GLN A 177 -19.04 -15.51 18.96
C GLN A 177 -18.46 -14.99 20.26
N GLU A 178 -17.65 -15.80 20.92
CA GLU A 178 -16.96 -15.37 22.13
C GLU A 178 -15.99 -14.21 21.89
N LEU A 179 -15.27 -14.20 20.76
CA LEU A 179 -14.40 -13.07 20.41
C LEU A 179 -15.18 -11.77 20.21
N ILE A 180 -16.35 -11.82 19.55
CA ILE A 180 -17.21 -10.65 19.32
C ILE A 180 -17.71 -10.05 20.63
N SER A 181 -18.05 -10.89 21.61
CA SER A 181 -18.59 -10.46 22.90
C SER A 181 -17.51 -10.27 23.99
N SER A 182 -16.25 -10.56 23.71
CA SER A 182 -15.16 -10.49 24.69
C SER A 182 -14.80 -9.04 25.07
N ASN A 183 -14.43 -8.88 26.33
CA ASN A 183 -13.72 -7.70 26.78
C ASN A 183 -12.30 -7.63 26.16
N ILE A 184 -11.72 -6.45 26.18
CA ILE A 184 -10.33 -6.25 25.74
C ILE A 184 -9.41 -7.09 26.63
N PRO A 185 -8.58 -7.98 26.04
CA PRO A 185 -7.63 -8.78 26.83
C PRO A 185 -6.60 -7.90 27.55
N LYS A 186 -6.16 -8.31 28.74
CA LYS A 186 -5.15 -7.58 29.53
C LYS A 186 -3.89 -7.27 28.72
N GLN A 187 -3.48 -8.18 27.84
CA GLN A 187 -2.34 -8.04 26.95
C GLN A 187 -2.48 -6.87 25.96
N LEU A 188 -3.70 -6.43 25.67
CA LEU A 188 -3.97 -5.37 24.70
C LEU A 188 -4.53 -4.08 25.35
N ALA A 189 -4.70 -4.07 26.68
CA ALA A 189 -5.34 -2.97 27.41
C ALA A 189 -4.48 -1.69 27.46
N LYS A 190 -3.15 -1.84 27.52
CA LYS A 190 -2.24 -0.70 27.51
C LYS A 190 -1.96 -0.27 26.08
N THR A 191 -2.22 0.99 25.78
CA THR A 191 -2.06 1.57 24.43
C THR A 191 -1.02 2.69 24.44
N LYS A 192 -0.50 3.01 23.27
CA LYS A 192 0.49 4.06 23.07
C LYS A 192 0.23 4.79 21.76
N ASN A 193 0.32 6.11 21.81
CA ASN A 193 0.46 6.92 20.60
C ASN A 193 1.90 6.84 20.11
N ILE A 194 2.08 6.85 18.79
CA ILE A 194 3.41 6.85 18.15
C ILE A 194 3.52 8.03 17.21
N GLU A 195 4.69 8.63 17.22
CA GLU A 195 5.06 9.63 16.24
C GLU A 195 5.85 8.95 15.10
N LEU A 196 5.38 9.15 13.88
CA LEU A 196 6.03 8.64 12.68
C LEU A 196 6.58 9.85 11.93
N LYS A 197 7.89 9.91 11.76
CA LYS A 197 8.58 11.03 11.11
C LYS A 197 9.16 10.60 9.78
N PHE A 198 9.08 11.47 8.82
CA PHE A 198 9.86 11.42 7.60
C PHE A 198 11.14 12.22 7.79
N SER A 199 12.27 11.65 7.43
CA SER A 199 13.55 12.33 7.42
C SER A 199 14.29 11.97 6.15
N PHE A 200 14.56 12.96 5.32
CA PHE A 200 15.38 12.80 4.12
C PHE A 200 16.01 14.13 3.80
N GLU A 201 17.33 14.13 3.64
CA GLU A 201 18.09 15.31 3.24
C GLU A 201 18.70 15.07 1.87
N HIS A 202 18.60 16.04 0.99
CA HIS A 202 19.17 15.99 -0.34
C HIS A 202 19.53 17.40 -0.81
N LYS A 203 20.73 17.56 -1.35
CA LYS A 203 21.12 18.81 -2.01
C LYS A 203 20.65 18.76 -3.46
N ASN A 204 19.74 19.66 -3.80
CA ASN A 204 19.24 19.77 -5.16
C ASN A 204 20.32 20.35 -6.09
N ASP A 205 20.88 19.50 -6.94
CA ASP A 205 21.84 19.86 -7.98
C ASP A 205 21.32 19.33 -9.32
N LEU A 206 20.35 20.05 -9.87
CA LEU A 206 19.67 19.66 -11.11
C LEU A 206 20.36 20.25 -12.33
N SER A 207 20.76 19.39 -13.26
CA SER A 207 21.21 19.76 -14.60
C SER A 207 20.06 19.57 -15.59
N ILE A 208 19.37 20.66 -15.94
CA ILE A 208 18.21 20.66 -16.83
C ILE A 208 18.60 21.14 -18.23
N ASN A 209 18.44 20.27 -19.22
CA ASN A 209 18.54 20.68 -20.63
C ASN A 209 17.17 21.25 -21.08
N LYS A 210 17.15 22.56 -21.36
CA LYS A 210 15.92 23.28 -21.74
C LYS A 210 15.35 22.86 -23.09
N ASN A 211 16.12 22.18 -23.93
CA ASN A 211 15.69 21.70 -25.23
C ASN A 211 15.07 20.28 -25.17
N LEU A 212 15.04 19.65 -24.03
CA LEU A 212 14.52 18.30 -23.87
C LEU A 212 13.25 18.29 -23.00
N PRO A 213 12.31 17.38 -23.25
CA PRO A 213 11.18 17.18 -22.37
C PRO A 213 11.66 16.68 -21.00
N THR A 214 10.85 16.90 -19.96
CA THR A 214 11.13 16.46 -18.60
C THR A 214 10.11 15.40 -18.17
N LEU A 215 10.60 14.26 -17.71
CA LEU A 215 9.80 13.17 -17.15
C LEU A 215 9.86 13.23 -15.63
N ILE A 216 8.70 13.33 -14.98
CA ILE A 216 8.58 13.35 -13.52
C ILE A 216 8.24 11.95 -13.00
N TYR A 217 9.17 11.40 -12.24
CA TYR A 217 9.03 10.16 -11.48
C TYR A 217 8.71 10.49 -10.03
N ASN A 218 8.01 9.60 -9.34
CA ASN A 218 7.71 9.76 -7.92
C ASN A 218 7.60 8.41 -7.19
N TYR A 219 7.20 8.44 -5.94
CA TYR A 219 7.11 7.24 -5.08
C TYR A 219 6.27 6.09 -5.67
N TYR A 220 5.33 6.39 -6.56
CA TYR A 220 4.42 5.41 -7.19
C TYR A 220 4.70 5.18 -8.68
N ASN A 221 5.70 5.82 -9.23
CA ASN A 221 6.13 5.64 -10.62
C ASN A 221 7.64 5.75 -10.75
N ILE A 222 8.33 4.62 -10.75
CA ILE A 222 9.77 4.49 -11.06
C ILE A 222 9.98 3.46 -12.17
N ASP A 223 9.09 3.45 -13.17
CA ASP A 223 9.13 2.54 -14.31
C ASP A 223 10.27 2.93 -15.27
N PRO A 224 11.33 2.12 -15.41
CA PRO A 224 12.45 2.44 -16.29
C PRO A 224 12.10 2.34 -17.78
N LEU A 225 10.98 1.70 -18.11
CA LEU A 225 10.53 1.53 -19.49
C LEU A 225 9.59 2.68 -19.94
N TRP A 226 9.11 3.49 -18.99
CA TRP A 226 8.22 4.60 -19.30
C TRP A 226 8.94 5.66 -20.13
N ARG A 227 8.48 5.86 -21.37
CA ARG A 227 9.03 6.82 -22.33
C ARG A 227 10.56 6.71 -22.51
N ASN A 228 11.12 5.51 -22.37
CA ASN A 228 12.57 5.29 -22.45
C ASN A 228 13.16 5.49 -23.86
N ASN A 229 12.30 5.57 -24.87
CA ASN A 229 12.67 5.81 -26.26
C ASN A 229 12.88 7.29 -26.60
N ILE A 230 12.62 8.22 -25.67
CA ILE A 230 12.83 9.65 -25.88
C ILE A 230 14.00 10.17 -25.02
N ASN A 231 14.83 11.00 -25.61
CA ASN A 231 15.84 11.73 -24.87
C ASN A 231 15.16 12.79 -24.01
N SER A 232 15.42 12.80 -22.70
CA SER A 232 14.65 13.61 -21.74
C SER A 232 15.44 13.88 -20.47
N ASN A 233 15.12 14.98 -19.78
CA ASN A 233 15.44 15.13 -18.37
C ASN A 233 14.57 14.16 -17.57
N LYS A 234 15.15 13.48 -16.60
CA LYS A 234 14.46 12.50 -15.74
C LYS A 234 14.63 12.90 -14.30
N ILE A 235 13.54 13.20 -13.61
CA ILE A 235 13.57 13.70 -12.25
C ILE A 235 12.69 12.86 -11.35
N LEU A 236 13.27 12.29 -10.30
CA LEU A 236 12.55 11.71 -9.18
C LEU A 236 12.24 12.81 -8.18
N ILE A 237 10.99 13.20 -8.06
CA ILE A 237 10.56 14.18 -7.07
C ILE A 237 10.23 13.51 -5.74
N ILE A 238 10.72 14.10 -4.64
CA ILE A 238 10.38 13.74 -3.27
C ILE A 238 9.76 14.98 -2.62
N GLU A 239 8.42 14.97 -2.50
CA GLU A 239 7.64 16.11 -2.01
C GLU A 239 7.45 16.03 -0.50
N PRO A 240 8.05 16.93 0.32
CA PRO A 240 7.95 16.88 1.77
C PRO A 240 6.51 16.82 2.27
N SER A 241 5.60 17.62 1.70
CA SER A 241 4.19 17.67 2.13
C SER A 241 3.47 16.31 2.04
N ILE A 242 3.82 15.48 1.04
CA ILE A 242 3.27 14.13 0.89
C ILE A 242 3.74 13.22 2.03
N TYR A 243 5.03 13.30 2.36
CA TYR A 243 5.64 12.44 3.40
C TYR A 243 5.37 12.94 4.82
N GLU A 244 5.15 14.23 5.05
CA GLU A 244 4.66 14.76 6.32
C GLU A 244 3.25 14.22 6.63
N LYS A 245 2.40 14.19 5.64
CA LYS A 245 1.04 13.62 5.77
C LYS A 245 1.06 12.10 5.93
N ASN A 246 1.90 11.41 5.16
CA ASN A 246 2.00 9.96 5.11
C ASN A 246 3.47 9.53 5.17
N PRO A 247 4.09 9.58 6.36
CA PRO A 247 5.50 9.30 6.51
C PRO A 247 5.83 7.84 6.18
N VAL A 248 7.04 7.65 5.67
CA VAL A 248 7.65 6.36 5.38
C VAL A 248 9.01 6.29 6.06
N SER A 249 9.46 5.08 6.40
CA SER A 249 10.76 4.88 7.04
C SER A 249 11.91 5.15 6.08
N ASP A 250 13.10 5.42 6.63
CA ASP A 250 14.35 5.62 5.87
C ASP A 250 14.61 4.44 4.92
N ARG A 251 14.33 3.21 5.36
CA ARG A 251 14.41 2.01 4.51
C ARG A 251 13.54 2.12 3.25
N ASN A 252 12.35 2.70 3.35
CA ASN A 252 11.46 2.86 2.20
C ASN A 252 11.99 3.89 1.21
N ILE A 253 12.63 4.95 1.70
CA ILE A 253 13.30 5.94 0.86
C ILE A 253 14.56 5.35 0.23
N ASP A 254 15.38 4.66 0.98
CA ASP A 254 16.55 3.95 0.44
C ASP A 254 16.15 2.95 -0.65
N PHE A 255 15.07 2.24 -0.43
CA PHE A 255 14.53 1.30 -1.41
C PHE A 255 14.06 2.02 -2.68
N LEU A 256 13.32 3.14 -2.55
CA LEU A 256 12.91 3.99 -3.68
C LEU A 256 14.12 4.46 -4.49
N ILE A 257 15.14 5.02 -3.82
CA ILE A 257 16.35 5.55 -4.45
C ILE A 257 17.12 4.42 -5.16
N LYS A 258 17.31 3.27 -4.50
CA LYS A 258 17.95 2.10 -5.13
C LYS A 258 17.18 1.59 -6.35
N LEU A 259 15.86 1.60 -6.32
CA LEU A 259 15.06 1.22 -7.48
C LEU A 259 15.14 2.26 -8.61
N SER A 260 15.18 3.54 -8.27
CA SER A 260 15.27 4.61 -9.27
C SER A 260 16.59 4.58 -10.06
N SER A 261 17.66 4.01 -9.50
CA SER A 261 18.94 3.85 -10.22
C SER A 261 18.84 2.94 -11.47
N ASN A 262 17.74 2.19 -11.65
CA ASN A 262 17.46 1.51 -12.92
C ASN A 262 17.05 2.46 -14.05
N ILE A 263 16.79 3.73 -13.75
CA ILE A 263 16.44 4.76 -14.73
C ILE A 263 17.70 5.55 -15.04
N GLN A 264 18.19 5.39 -16.26
CA GLN A 264 19.42 6.06 -16.68
C GLN A 264 19.31 7.59 -16.57
N ASN A 265 20.32 8.21 -15.97
CA ASN A 265 20.44 9.67 -15.79
C ASN A 265 19.29 10.30 -14.98
N ILE A 266 18.67 9.54 -14.07
CA ILE A 266 17.68 10.12 -13.15
C ILE A 266 18.37 11.04 -12.15
N GLN A 267 17.77 12.19 -11.92
CA GLN A 267 18.19 13.16 -10.90
C GLN A 267 17.14 13.19 -9.81
N ILE A 268 17.54 13.45 -8.57
CA ILE A 268 16.62 13.55 -7.44
C ILE A 268 16.38 15.02 -7.13
N PHE A 269 15.12 15.34 -6.88
CA PHE A 269 14.70 16.66 -6.42
C PHE A 269 13.89 16.50 -5.12
N LEU A 270 14.38 17.10 -4.05
CA LEU A 270 13.67 17.23 -2.77
C LEU A 270 13.02 18.62 -2.71
N GLY A 271 11.71 18.66 -2.75
CA GLY A 271 10.91 19.89 -2.74
C GLY A 271 9.54 19.69 -3.37
N GLU A 272 8.70 20.70 -3.31
CA GLU A 272 7.33 20.64 -3.83
C GLU A 272 7.29 20.74 -5.37
N PHE A 273 6.23 20.18 -5.97
CA PHE A 273 6.09 20.18 -7.44
C PHE A 273 6.10 21.59 -8.05
N ASP A 274 5.43 22.56 -7.45
CA ASP A 274 5.42 23.94 -7.98
C ASP A 274 6.81 24.60 -7.98
N GLU A 275 7.66 24.26 -6.99
CA GLU A 275 9.06 24.69 -6.94
C GLU A 275 9.86 24.08 -8.10
N LEU A 276 9.75 22.78 -8.32
CA LEU A 276 10.36 22.09 -9.47
C LEU A 276 9.83 22.65 -10.79
N TYR A 277 8.50 22.79 -10.91
CA TYR A 277 7.85 23.27 -12.13
C TYR A 277 8.34 24.65 -12.53
N SER A 278 8.63 25.55 -11.60
CA SER A 278 9.20 26.88 -11.91
C SER A 278 10.54 26.83 -12.66
N LYS A 279 11.31 25.74 -12.47
CA LYS A 279 12.62 25.50 -13.11
C LYS A 279 12.51 24.83 -14.48
N ILE A 280 11.40 24.14 -14.77
CA ILE A 280 11.21 23.28 -15.93
C ILE A 280 10.01 23.67 -16.81
N LYS A 281 9.28 24.74 -16.47
CA LYS A 281 8.01 25.13 -17.13
C LYS A 281 8.14 25.41 -18.65
N ASP A 282 9.33 25.71 -19.11
CA ASP A 282 9.61 25.97 -20.52
C ASP A 282 9.79 24.66 -21.34
N ASN A 283 9.80 23.51 -20.65
CA ASN A 283 9.90 22.19 -21.25
C ASN A 283 8.52 21.53 -21.37
N TYR A 284 8.40 20.54 -22.26
CA TYR A 284 7.28 19.61 -22.17
C TYR A 284 7.45 18.73 -20.94
N VAL A 285 6.53 18.84 -19.98
CA VAL A 285 6.55 18.07 -18.74
C VAL A 285 5.58 16.90 -18.84
N TYR A 286 6.06 15.69 -18.54
CA TYR A 286 5.26 14.46 -18.53
C TYR A 286 5.28 13.83 -17.15
N PHE A 287 4.14 13.27 -16.74
CA PHE A 287 4.01 12.47 -15.52
C PHE A 287 2.94 11.39 -15.69
N LYS A 288 2.99 10.33 -14.89
CA LYS A 288 1.92 9.33 -14.88
C LYS A 288 0.79 9.72 -13.91
N GLU A 289 -0.45 9.39 -14.29
CA GLU A 289 -1.62 9.63 -13.43
C GLU A 289 -1.47 8.95 -12.07
N HIS A 290 -1.72 9.69 -11.01
CA HIS A 290 -1.82 9.17 -9.65
C HIS A 290 -2.64 10.15 -8.80
N PRO A 291 -3.44 9.69 -7.80
CA PRO A 291 -4.21 10.59 -6.93
C PRO A 291 -3.38 11.67 -6.21
N LEU A 292 -2.08 11.42 -5.98
CA LEU A 292 -1.17 12.41 -5.40
C LEU A 292 -0.68 13.46 -6.39
N ASN A 293 -0.85 13.25 -7.69
CA ASN A 293 -0.37 14.15 -8.75
C ASN A 293 -1.47 15.10 -9.26
N TYR A 294 -2.54 15.28 -8.50
CA TYR A 294 -3.72 16.04 -8.94
C TYR A 294 -3.43 17.51 -9.28
N ASN A 295 -2.37 18.08 -8.69
CA ASN A 295 -1.92 19.46 -8.90
C ASN A 295 -0.79 19.59 -9.92
N TYR A 296 -0.27 18.49 -10.49
CA TYR A 296 0.81 18.54 -11.44
C TYR A 296 0.36 19.18 -12.75
N LYS A 297 1.25 20.01 -13.33
CA LYS A 297 1.07 20.69 -14.62
C LYS A 297 1.90 19.99 -15.68
N GLY A 298 1.31 19.76 -16.85
CA GLY A 298 1.95 19.07 -17.96
C GLY A 298 1.05 18.01 -18.59
N LEU A 299 1.66 17.07 -19.30
CA LEU A 299 1.00 15.99 -20.00
C LEU A 299 0.94 14.74 -19.11
N CYS A 300 -0.27 14.34 -18.78
CA CYS A 300 -0.52 13.19 -17.91
C CYS A 300 -0.68 11.93 -18.75
N ASP A 301 0.23 10.96 -18.56
CA ASP A 301 0.08 9.62 -19.12
C ASP A 301 -0.78 8.74 -18.21
N SER A 302 -1.60 7.90 -18.83
CA SER A 302 -2.37 6.87 -18.12
C SER A 302 -1.43 5.87 -17.43
N ARG A 303 -1.89 5.32 -16.31
CA ARG A 303 -1.23 4.15 -15.70
C ARG A 303 -1.41 2.92 -16.59
N ASP A 304 -0.50 1.98 -16.44
CA ASP A 304 -0.59 0.68 -17.11
C ASP A 304 -1.51 -0.26 -16.30
N TRP A 305 -2.82 0.01 -16.39
CA TRP A 305 -3.86 -0.73 -15.71
C TRP A 305 -4.00 -2.17 -16.23
N LEU A 306 -4.37 -3.12 -15.36
CA LEU A 306 -4.68 -4.50 -15.76
C LEU A 306 -5.85 -4.55 -16.74
N PHE A 307 -6.85 -3.69 -16.55
CA PHE A 307 -8.04 -3.57 -17.40
C PHE A 307 -8.12 -2.20 -18.07
N SER A 308 -8.74 -2.12 -19.22
CA SER A 308 -9.10 -0.84 -19.86
C SER A 308 -10.16 -0.07 -19.08
N ASN A 309 -11.03 -0.82 -18.37
CA ASN A 309 -12.10 -0.29 -17.52
C ASN A 309 -11.54 0.21 -16.19
N ASN A 310 -11.40 1.52 -16.03
CA ASN A 310 -10.96 2.17 -14.81
C ASN A 310 -12.06 3.01 -14.13
N ASN A 311 -13.34 2.69 -14.39
CA ASN A 311 -14.48 3.33 -13.76
C ASN A 311 -14.62 2.91 -12.28
N PHE A 312 -15.24 3.77 -11.48
CA PHE A 312 -15.55 3.46 -10.09
C PHE A 312 -16.69 2.43 -9.98
N TYR A 313 -16.48 1.44 -9.14
CA TYR A 313 -17.50 0.46 -8.75
C TYR A 313 -17.62 0.41 -7.22
N PRO A 314 -18.83 0.22 -6.66
CA PRO A 314 -19.05 0.22 -5.22
C PRO A 314 -18.51 -1.03 -4.51
N SER A 315 -18.10 -2.06 -5.26
CA SER A 315 -17.44 -3.26 -4.73
C SER A 315 -16.50 -3.88 -5.75
N PHE A 316 -15.47 -4.57 -5.24
CA PHE A 316 -14.52 -5.30 -6.07
C PHE A 316 -15.20 -6.32 -7.02
N PHE A 317 -16.15 -7.10 -6.53
CA PHE A 317 -16.78 -8.10 -7.38
C PHE A 317 -17.63 -7.50 -8.50
N LYS A 318 -18.20 -6.31 -8.32
CA LYS A 318 -18.83 -5.60 -9.43
C LYS A 318 -17.79 -5.14 -10.46
N PHE A 319 -16.68 -4.58 -10.02
CA PHE A 319 -15.55 -4.23 -10.88
C PHE A 319 -14.98 -5.46 -11.62
N TRP A 320 -14.67 -6.53 -10.87
CA TRP A 320 -14.16 -7.79 -11.42
C TRP A 320 -15.07 -8.39 -12.49
N ASN A 321 -16.36 -8.50 -12.20
CA ASN A 321 -17.32 -9.09 -13.15
C ASN A 321 -17.54 -8.23 -14.40
N ALA A 322 -17.38 -6.91 -14.30
CA ALA A 322 -17.45 -6.02 -15.45
C ALA A 322 -16.19 -6.10 -16.33
N SER A 323 -15.02 -6.43 -15.75
CA SER A 323 -13.73 -6.31 -16.43
C SER A 323 -13.05 -7.62 -16.81
N LYS A 324 -13.30 -8.73 -16.07
CA LYS A 324 -12.57 -10.01 -16.24
C LYS A 324 -12.61 -10.59 -17.65
N LYS A 325 -13.65 -10.30 -18.45
CA LYS A 325 -13.77 -10.76 -19.83
C LYS A 325 -12.65 -10.24 -20.73
N GLU A 326 -12.07 -9.08 -20.41
CA GLU A 326 -10.91 -8.54 -21.14
C GLU A 326 -9.67 -9.46 -21.05
N LEU A 327 -9.62 -10.31 -20.03
CA LEU A 327 -8.52 -11.25 -19.79
C LEU A 327 -8.86 -12.69 -20.21
N GLY A 328 -9.99 -12.92 -20.90
CA GLY A 328 -10.46 -14.25 -21.30
C GLY A 328 -10.97 -15.11 -20.12
N LEU A 329 -11.47 -14.48 -19.05
CA LEU A 329 -11.96 -15.11 -17.82
C LEU A 329 -13.48 -15.03 -17.66
#